data_ef07365972cf1c26cf02058cec61f2e9
#
_entry.id   ef07365972cf1c26cf02058cec61f2e9
#
_cell.length_a   1.000
_cell.length_b   1.000
_cell.length_c   1.000
_cell.angle_alpha   90.00
_cell.angle_beta   90.00
_cell.angle_gamma   90.00
#
_symmetry.space_group_name_H-M   'P 1'
#
loop_
_entity.id
_entity.type
_entity.pdbx_description
1 polymer ?
#
loop_
_entity_poly.entity_id
_entity_poly.type
_entity_poly.pdbx_seq_one_letter_code
_entity_poly.pdbx_strand_id
1 'polypeptide(L)'
;MMQSADVLAVVVSKGQIAASAMANISLHSPFKTIEVIEIEQGATPADDQNLAVDRAIEIDASWILFIAPGEHVNPDALAFLLPALDGYDALWGGIALTDGIGNSELATKSQFSSRDLVRNFHMALQWWIGKSHFVRTEVANRIRFDRNAGNVWYGDYLIRMWNAARCLKSAQPITSIQGDLPEVSEGDRDHLALYLRDHPIYINVQYRSHQIYFPYTGRNPTLERVQLRGLFYEQSDLEALIPHVKPGAVCIDVGANTGNHTIFFEKVLGASKVIPIEPSPDTIVILNDVIEKNNLTSIDPSKLGIGVGRKEGLFDLKVGRRGYLGTARLEPGQAGAIRVLPLDLLIDDDVDFIKIDVEMMEIDVLEGARALITRCQPVLLIEVQDENCVALFAILNNLDYRVENVFPDQGYANYLVLPNNKDC
;
A
#
# COMPACT_ATOMS: atom_id res chain seq x y z
N MET A 1 -27.00 -11.43 22.47
CA MET A 1 -26.81 -12.20 23.71
C MET A 1 -25.92 -13.37 23.33
N MET A 2 -24.66 -13.36 23.78
CA MET A 2 -23.76 -14.51 23.63
C MET A 2 -24.44 -15.75 24.21
N GLN A 3 -24.68 -16.76 23.38
CA GLN A 3 -24.74 -18.13 23.90
C GLN A 3 -23.33 -18.36 24.47
N SER A 4 -23.28 -18.75 25.75
CA SER A 4 -22.03 -18.94 26.48
C SER A 4 -21.05 -19.78 25.66
N ALA A 5 -20.00 -19.16 25.16
CA ALA A 5 -18.86 -19.86 24.62
C ALA A 5 -18.28 -20.74 25.73
N ASP A 6 -18.36 -22.04 25.59
CA ASP A 6 -18.16 -22.91 26.72
C ASP A 6 -16.69 -23.19 27.01
N VAL A 7 -15.81 -23.23 25.99
CA VAL A 7 -14.40 -23.58 26.14
C VAL A 7 -13.47 -22.64 25.36
N LEU A 8 -12.46 -22.11 26.04
CA LEU A 8 -11.34 -21.41 25.44
C LEU A 8 -10.10 -22.31 25.46
N ALA A 9 -9.53 -22.58 24.29
CA ALA A 9 -8.22 -23.21 24.19
C ALA A 9 -7.12 -22.11 24.24
N VAL A 10 -6.21 -22.20 25.18
CA VAL A 10 -5.04 -21.32 25.27
C VAL A 10 -3.82 -22.07 24.77
N VAL A 11 -3.25 -21.61 23.65
CA VAL A 11 -2.14 -22.26 22.96
C VAL A 11 -0.83 -21.57 23.33
N VAL A 12 0.13 -22.32 23.85
CA VAL A 12 1.41 -21.81 24.32
C VAL A 12 2.54 -22.72 23.92
N SER A 13 3.73 -22.15 23.75
CA SER A 13 4.94 -22.94 23.60
C SER A 13 5.35 -23.52 24.96
N LYS A 14 5.86 -24.75 24.98
CA LYS A 14 6.28 -25.48 26.19
C LYS A 14 7.18 -24.64 27.08
N GLY A 15 6.80 -24.54 28.35
CA GLY A 15 7.59 -23.83 29.39
C GLY A 15 7.33 -22.31 29.48
N GLN A 16 6.38 -21.76 28.73
CA GLN A 16 6.17 -20.29 28.64
C GLN A 16 5.14 -19.68 29.60
N ILE A 17 4.29 -20.45 30.26
CA ILE A 17 3.30 -19.86 31.17
C ILE A 17 3.66 -20.02 32.64
N ALA A 18 3.78 -18.88 33.34
CA ALA A 18 3.71 -18.87 34.78
C ALA A 18 2.27 -19.16 35.25
N ALA A 19 2.09 -19.98 36.26
CA ALA A 19 0.78 -20.32 36.85
C ALA A 19 -0.06 -19.08 37.20
N SER A 20 0.59 -17.94 37.51
CA SER A 20 -0.06 -16.65 37.77
C SER A 20 -0.78 -16.04 36.54
N ALA A 21 -0.26 -16.24 35.33
CA ALA A 21 -0.90 -15.75 34.10
C ALA A 21 -2.19 -16.52 33.77
N MET A 22 -2.20 -17.83 34.04
CA MET A 22 -3.39 -18.67 33.87
C MET A 22 -4.49 -18.34 34.87
N ALA A 23 -4.16 -18.08 36.13
CA ALA A 23 -5.13 -17.67 37.14
C ALA A 23 -5.83 -16.35 36.77
N ASN A 24 -5.11 -15.41 36.18
CA ASN A 24 -5.64 -14.12 35.73
C ASN A 24 -6.53 -14.25 34.49
N ILE A 25 -6.21 -15.10 33.55
CA ILE A 25 -7.07 -15.40 32.38
C ILE A 25 -8.40 -15.98 32.88
N SER A 26 -8.38 -16.86 33.87
CA SER A 26 -9.56 -17.50 34.44
C SER A 26 -10.48 -16.54 35.20
N LEU A 27 -9.93 -15.55 35.88
CA LEU A 27 -10.68 -14.58 36.71
C LEU A 27 -11.53 -13.59 35.90
N HIS A 28 -11.13 -13.26 34.67
CA HIS A 28 -11.77 -12.24 33.84
C HIS A 28 -12.39 -12.81 32.56
N SER A 29 -12.37 -14.11 32.37
CA SER A 29 -12.87 -14.78 31.17
C SER A 29 -14.39 -15.00 31.21
N PRO A 30 -15.12 -14.71 30.11
CA PRO A 30 -16.51 -15.13 29.97
C PRO A 30 -16.67 -16.62 29.64
N PHE A 31 -15.56 -17.33 29.41
CA PHE A 31 -15.56 -18.75 29.12
C PHE A 31 -15.76 -19.59 30.38
N LYS A 32 -16.56 -20.65 30.30
CA LYS A 32 -16.81 -21.55 31.42
C LYS A 32 -15.60 -22.43 31.75
N THR A 33 -14.86 -22.81 30.70
CA THR A 33 -13.68 -23.68 30.82
C THR A 33 -12.54 -23.09 30.02
N ILE A 34 -11.33 -23.16 30.57
CA ILE A 34 -10.09 -22.79 29.89
C ILE A 34 -9.17 -24.00 29.88
N GLU A 35 -8.83 -24.47 28.70
CA GLU A 35 -7.91 -25.57 28.48
C GLU A 35 -6.59 -25.05 27.90
N VAL A 36 -5.48 -25.54 28.44
CA VAL A 36 -4.15 -25.16 27.94
C VAL A 36 -3.63 -26.23 26.98
N ILE A 37 -3.24 -25.78 25.80
CA ILE A 37 -2.59 -26.63 24.81
C ILE A 37 -1.11 -26.22 24.75
N GLU A 38 -0.25 -27.05 25.31
CA GLU A 38 1.19 -26.88 25.16
C GLU A 38 1.66 -27.49 23.84
N ILE A 39 2.36 -26.68 23.04
CA ILE A 39 2.94 -27.13 21.79
C ILE A 39 4.40 -27.52 22.04
N GLU A 40 4.73 -28.77 21.74
CA GLU A 40 6.13 -29.18 21.57
C GLU A 40 6.63 -28.75 20.21
N GLN A 41 7.90 -28.36 20.12
CA GLN A 41 8.49 -27.88 18.88
C GLN A 41 8.46 -29.00 17.82
N GLY A 42 7.67 -28.81 16.77
CA GLY A 42 7.50 -29.73 15.66
C GLY A 42 8.44 -29.44 14.47
N ALA A 43 8.05 -29.90 13.29
CA ALA A 43 8.86 -29.76 12.08
C ALA A 43 8.92 -28.32 11.57
N THR A 44 7.80 -27.59 11.66
CA THR A 44 7.71 -26.16 11.30
C THR A 44 6.77 -25.42 12.25
N PRO A 45 6.90 -24.09 12.39
CA PRO A 45 5.97 -23.29 13.19
C PRO A 45 4.50 -23.40 12.70
N ALA A 46 4.28 -23.57 11.40
CA ALA A 46 2.95 -23.76 10.83
C ALA A 46 2.34 -25.12 11.24
N ASP A 47 3.14 -26.18 11.30
CA ASP A 47 2.71 -27.50 11.78
C ASP A 47 2.29 -27.45 13.24
N ASP A 48 3.09 -26.75 14.07
CA ASP A 48 2.80 -26.57 15.49
C ASP A 48 1.45 -25.89 15.72
N GLN A 49 1.21 -24.78 15.00
CA GLN A 49 -0.03 -24.04 15.10
C GLN A 49 -1.23 -24.86 14.58
N ASN A 50 -1.06 -25.61 13.49
CA ASN A 50 -2.11 -26.48 12.97
C ASN A 50 -2.46 -27.63 13.93
N LEU A 51 -1.46 -28.20 14.59
CA LEU A 51 -1.68 -29.22 15.65
C LEU A 51 -2.50 -28.63 16.80
N ALA A 52 -2.22 -27.38 17.19
CA ALA A 52 -2.99 -26.69 18.22
C ALA A 52 -4.46 -26.49 17.81
N VAL A 53 -4.72 -26.18 16.54
CA VAL A 53 -6.09 -26.09 16.01
C VAL A 53 -6.79 -27.45 16.08
N ASP A 54 -6.09 -28.53 15.72
CA ASP A 54 -6.64 -29.90 15.82
C ASP A 54 -6.99 -30.25 17.25
N ARG A 55 -6.12 -29.93 18.20
CA ARG A 55 -6.38 -30.13 19.64
C ARG A 55 -7.54 -29.29 20.16
N ALA A 56 -7.66 -28.03 19.71
CA ALA A 56 -8.78 -27.20 20.09
C ALA A 56 -10.13 -27.75 19.59
N ILE A 57 -10.14 -28.41 18.42
CA ILE A 57 -11.30 -29.10 17.89
C ILE A 57 -11.64 -30.34 18.74
N GLU A 58 -10.65 -31.14 19.09
CA GLU A 58 -10.82 -32.35 19.92
C GLU A 58 -11.48 -32.07 21.29
N ILE A 59 -11.20 -30.93 21.89
CA ILE A 59 -11.77 -30.49 23.18
C ILE A 59 -13.05 -29.64 23.02
N ASP A 60 -13.57 -29.51 21.81
CA ASP A 60 -14.75 -28.69 21.48
C ASP A 60 -14.63 -27.22 21.91
N ALA A 61 -13.41 -26.66 21.77
CA ALA A 61 -13.16 -25.25 22.06
C ALA A 61 -13.86 -24.36 21.04
N SER A 62 -14.59 -23.35 21.50
CA SER A 62 -15.23 -22.36 20.62
C SER A 62 -14.27 -21.27 20.13
N TRP A 63 -13.24 -20.98 20.93
CA TRP A 63 -12.22 -20.01 20.64
C TRP A 63 -10.82 -20.53 20.97
N ILE A 64 -9.84 -20.02 20.24
CA ILE A 64 -8.41 -20.25 20.46
C ILE A 64 -7.74 -18.91 20.78
N LEU A 65 -6.95 -18.85 21.84
CA LEU A 65 -5.99 -17.78 22.10
C LEU A 65 -4.60 -18.31 21.79
N PHE A 66 -4.01 -17.89 20.70
CA PHE A 66 -2.59 -18.13 20.43
C PHE A 66 -1.74 -17.13 21.20
N ILE A 67 -0.72 -17.61 21.90
CA ILE A 67 0.28 -16.78 22.59
C ILE A 67 1.63 -17.05 21.92
N ALA A 68 2.19 -16.00 21.34
CA ALA A 68 3.47 -16.10 20.64
C ALA A 68 4.65 -16.21 21.62
N PRO A 69 5.72 -16.90 21.23
CA PRO A 69 6.94 -16.98 22.01
C PRO A 69 7.47 -15.58 22.37
N GLY A 70 7.79 -15.38 23.67
CA GLY A 70 8.29 -14.10 24.19
C GLY A 70 7.22 -13.04 24.46
N GLU A 71 5.97 -13.29 24.12
CA GLU A 71 4.84 -12.39 24.45
C GLU A 71 4.20 -12.83 25.79
N HIS A 72 3.93 -11.86 26.66
CA HIS A 72 3.27 -12.08 27.95
C HIS A 72 1.85 -11.50 27.90
N VAL A 73 0.85 -12.31 28.23
CA VAL A 73 -0.54 -11.88 28.25
C VAL A 73 -0.76 -10.81 29.31
N ASN A 74 -1.43 -9.72 28.92
CA ASN A 74 -1.93 -8.71 29.86
C ASN A 74 -3.34 -9.09 30.32
N PRO A 75 -3.52 -9.51 31.57
CA PRO A 75 -4.84 -9.98 32.07
C PRO A 75 -5.91 -8.90 32.05
N ASP A 76 -5.55 -7.66 32.33
CA ASP A 76 -6.49 -6.54 32.38
C ASP A 76 -7.07 -6.20 31.00
N ALA A 77 -6.27 -6.43 29.94
CA ALA A 77 -6.71 -6.21 28.57
C ALA A 77 -7.75 -7.23 28.10
N LEU A 78 -7.74 -8.45 28.62
CA LEU A 78 -8.70 -9.49 28.24
C LEU A 78 -10.12 -9.07 28.61
N ALA A 79 -10.34 -8.44 29.76
CA ALA A 79 -11.66 -7.96 30.20
C ALA A 79 -12.27 -6.94 29.22
N PHE A 80 -11.45 -6.14 28.54
CA PHE A 80 -11.89 -5.16 27.54
C PHE A 80 -12.12 -5.77 26.17
N LEU A 81 -11.39 -6.82 25.81
CA LEU A 81 -11.44 -7.42 24.47
C LEU A 81 -12.51 -8.47 24.32
N LEU A 82 -12.79 -9.21 25.40
CA LEU A 82 -13.78 -10.29 25.41
C LEU A 82 -15.18 -9.85 24.96
N PRO A 83 -15.70 -8.65 25.34
CA PRO A 83 -16.98 -8.17 24.80
C PRO A 83 -16.97 -7.92 23.29
N ALA A 84 -15.80 -7.68 22.68
CA ALA A 84 -15.67 -7.46 21.25
C ALA A 84 -15.72 -8.76 20.44
N LEU A 85 -15.59 -9.92 21.06
CA LEU A 85 -15.61 -11.22 20.40
C LEU A 85 -16.94 -11.51 19.68
N ASP A 86 -18.06 -10.95 20.12
CA ASP A 86 -19.37 -11.16 19.48
C ASP A 86 -19.45 -10.63 18.05
N GLY A 87 -18.71 -9.57 17.74
CA GLY A 87 -18.76 -8.92 16.44
C GLY A 87 -17.72 -9.43 15.42
N TYR A 88 -16.77 -10.26 15.85
CA TYR A 88 -15.60 -10.63 15.07
C TYR A 88 -15.32 -12.14 15.12
N ASP A 89 -14.52 -12.58 14.15
CA ASP A 89 -14.06 -13.96 14.01
C ASP A 89 -12.62 -14.15 14.50
N ALA A 90 -11.84 -13.06 14.46
CA ALA A 90 -10.49 -13.02 15.01
C ALA A 90 -10.17 -11.61 15.56
N LEU A 91 -9.33 -11.58 16.61
CA LEU A 91 -9.01 -10.34 17.33
C LEU A 91 -7.55 -10.32 17.74
N TRP A 92 -6.85 -9.26 17.30
CA TRP A 92 -5.51 -8.90 17.75
C TRP A 92 -5.56 -7.72 18.71
N GLY A 93 -4.66 -7.71 19.70
CA GLY A 93 -4.46 -6.55 20.56
C GLY A 93 -3.31 -5.68 20.13
N GLY A 94 -3.13 -4.56 20.83
CA GLY A 94 -1.87 -3.84 20.86
C GLY A 94 -0.79 -4.65 21.57
N ILE A 95 0.45 -4.17 21.47
CA ILE A 95 1.60 -4.68 22.19
C ILE A 95 2.10 -3.59 23.14
N ALA A 96 2.30 -3.91 24.40
CA ALA A 96 3.02 -3.05 25.33
C ALA A 96 4.50 -3.42 25.33
N LEU A 97 5.37 -2.45 25.21
CA LEU A 97 6.82 -2.62 25.44
C LEU A 97 7.08 -2.41 26.91
N THR A 98 7.70 -3.39 27.57
CA THR A 98 8.07 -3.26 28.99
C THR A 98 9.57 -3.07 29.11
N ASP A 99 10.00 -2.06 29.86
CA ASP A 99 11.37 -1.99 30.33
C ASP A 99 11.59 -2.99 31.47
N GLY A 100 12.86 -3.30 31.76
CA GLY A 100 13.20 -4.24 32.84
C GLY A 100 12.83 -3.75 34.27
N ILE A 101 12.16 -2.57 34.39
CA ILE A 101 11.80 -1.91 35.65
C ILE A 101 10.27 -1.87 35.83
N GLY A 102 9.49 -2.34 34.84
CA GLY A 102 8.03 -2.46 34.93
C GLY A 102 7.24 -1.27 34.32
N ASN A 103 7.90 -0.30 33.70
CA ASN A 103 7.20 0.70 32.90
C ASN A 103 6.77 0.09 31.56
N SER A 104 5.57 0.40 31.10
CA SER A 104 5.06 -0.06 29.82
C SER A 104 4.70 1.11 28.91
N GLU A 105 5.16 1.06 27.66
CA GLU A 105 4.76 1.96 26.62
C GLU A 105 3.99 1.20 25.53
N LEU A 106 2.91 1.80 25.04
CA LEU A 106 2.07 1.20 24.00
C LEU A 106 2.76 1.33 22.64
N ALA A 107 3.22 0.23 22.08
CA ALA A 107 3.90 0.20 20.80
C ALA A 107 2.98 0.55 19.61
N THR A 108 1.66 0.28 19.74
CA THR A 108 0.69 0.57 18.68
C THR A 108 -0.60 1.16 19.24
N LYS A 109 -0.91 2.40 18.87
CA LYS A 109 -2.08 3.15 19.37
C LYS A 109 -3.31 3.09 18.44
N SER A 110 -3.25 2.39 17.32
CA SER A 110 -4.31 2.40 16.30
C SER A 110 -5.27 1.23 16.47
N GLN A 111 -6.56 1.52 16.27
CA GLN A 111 -7.61 0.51 16.20
C GLN A 111 -8.19 0.45 14.79
N PHE A 112 -8.42 -0.76 14.25
CA PHE A 112 -8.99 -0.95 12.92
C PHE A 112 -9.61 -2.34 12.76
N SER A 113 -10.47 -2.52 11.77
CA SER A 113 -11.17 -3.77 11.50
C SER A 113 -11.07 -4.19 10.02
N SER A 114 -11.34 -5.45 9.74
CA SER A 114 -11.35 -5.99 8.37
C SER A 114 -12.49 -5.45 7.50
N ARG A 115 -13.43 -4.66 8.07
CA ARG A 115 -14.45 -3.94 7.28
C ARG A 115 -13.83 -2.86 6.39
N ASP A 116 -12.65 -2.34 6.78
CA ASP A 116 -11.82 -1.42 5.97
C ASP A 116 -10.60 -2.18 5.44
N LEU A 117 -10.80 -3.26 4.69
CA LEU A 117 -9.81 -4.29 4.40
C LEU A 117 -8.47 -3.73 3.92
N VAL A 118 -8.49 -2.85 2.94
CA VAL A 118 -7.27 -2.31 2.33
C VAL A 118 -6.47 -1.44 3.30
N ARG A 119 -7.17 -0.58 4.04
CA ARG A 119 -6.54 0.29 5.06
C ARG A 119 -5.88 -0.54 6.17
N ASN A 120 -6.53 -1.63 6.55
CA ASN A 120 -6.06 -2.51 7.61
C ASN A 120 -4.86 -3.35 7.21
N PHE A 121 -4.79 -3.76 5.95
CA PHE A 121 -3.67 -4.51 5.39
C PHE A 121 -2.37 -3.71 5.44
N HIS A 122 -2.43 -2.47 4.98
CA HIS A 122 -1.33 -1.53 5.07
C HIS A 122 -0.89 -1.30 6.52
N MET A 123 -1.85 -1.14 7.43
CA MET A 123 -1.60 -0.96 8.86
C MET A 123 -1.03 -2.21 9.52
N ALA A 124 -1.52 -3.40 9.15
CA ALA A 124 -1.01 -4.67 9.68
C ALA A 124 0.45 -4.93 9.32
N LEU A 125 0.89 -4.46 8.17
CA LEU A 125 2.24 -4.65 7.68
C LEU A 125 3.21 -3.55 8.08
N GLN A 126 2.74 -2.30 8.18
CA GLN A 126 3.55 -1.17 8.63
C GLN A 126 3.64 -1.06 10.15
N TRP A 127 2.59 -1.49 10.84
CA TRP A 127 2.49 -1.41 12.29
C TRP A 127 2.35 -2.82 12.82
N TRP A 128 3.44 -3.44 13.16
CA TRP A 128 3.50 -4.78 13.71
C TRP A 128 2.24 -5.14 14.52
N ILE A 129 1.48 -6.12 14.02
CA ILE A 129 0.46 -6.79 14.82
C ILE A 129 1.16 -7.93 15.54
N GLY A 130 1.09 -7.96 16.88
CA GLY A 130 1.61 -9.09 17.65
C GLY A 130 1.09 -10.42 17.12
N LYS A 131 1.88 -11.48 17.27
CA LYS A 131 1.47 -12.82 16.81
C LYS A 131 0.39 -13.43 17.71
N SER A 132 0.26 -12.94 18.96
CA SER A 132 -0.80 -13.40 19.85
C SER A 132 -2.17 -12.85 19.43
N HIS A 133 -3.14 -13.74 19.32
CA HIS A 133 -4.48 -13.36 18.86
C HIS A 133 -5.54 -14.35 19.29
N PHE A 134 -6.79 -13.90 19.35
CA PHE A 134 -7.96 -14.72 19.47
C PHE A 134 -8.51 -15.07 18.09
N VAL A 135 -8.97 -16.29 17.91
CA VAL A 135 -9.68 -16.70 16.70
C VAL A 135 -10.75 -17.75 17.03
N ARG A 136 -11.90 -17.69 16.34
CA ARG A 136 -12.89 -18.75 16.41
C ARG A 136 -12.31 -20.05 15.89
N THR A 137 -12.52 -21.15 16.63
CA THR A 137 -11.96 -22.46 16.26
C THR A 137 -12.43 -22.90 14.86
N GLU A 138 -13.68 -22.68 14.50
CA GLU A 138 -14.20 -22.97 13.16
C GLU A 138 -13.49 -22.18 12.05
N VAL A 139 -13.13 -20.92 12.32
CA VAL A 139 -12.42 -20.06 11.37
C VAL A 139 -10.96 -20.45 11.26
N ALA A 140 -10.29 -20.75 12.39
CA ALA A 140 -8.93 -21.29 12.41
C ALA A 140 -8.84 -22.64 11.67
N ASN A 141 -9.86 -23.48 11.79
CA ASN A 141 -9.95 -24.74 11.05
C ASN A 141 -10.09 -24.54 9.53
N ARG A 142 -10.83 -23.52 9.11
CA ARG A 142 -11.00 -23.17 7.70
C ARG A 142 -9.78 -22.51 7.11
N ILE A 143 -9.09 -21.65 7.90
CA ILE A 143 -7.94 -20.86 7.47
C ILE A 143 -6.71 -21.37 8.21
N ARG A 144 -6.21 -22.53 7.81
CA ARG A 144 -5.02 -23.16 8.39
C ARG A 144 -3.75 -22.40 8.05
N PHE A 145 -2.73 -22.55 8.88
CA PHE A 145 -1.38 -22.07 8.54
C PHE A 145 -0.81 -22.88 7.38
N ASP A 146 -0.23 -22.20 6.40
CA ASP A 146 0.37 -22.87 5.25
C ASP A 146 1.75 -23.44 5.61
N ARG A 147 1.88 -24.76 5.52
CA ARG A 147 3.12 -25.49 5.78
C ARG A 147 4.24 -25.17 4.80
N ASN A 148 3.87 -24.72 3.60
CA ASN A 148 4.81 -24.40 2.53
C ASN A 148 5.26 -22.93 2.55
N ALA A 149 4.68 -22.10 3.40
CA ALA A 149 5.01 -20.67 3.47
C ALA A 149 6.40 -20.36 4.07
N GLY A 150 7.11 -21.38 4.60
CA GLY A 150 8.47 -21.22 5.13
C GLY A 150 8.56 -20.12 6.19
N ASN A 151 9.50 -19.21 6.03
CA ASN A 151 9.76 -18.15 7.01
C ASN A 151 8.64 -17.09 7.08
N VAL A 152 7.76 -17.01 6.07
CA VAL A 152 6.66 -16.03 5.99
C VAL A 152 5.31 -16.60 6.44
N TRP A 153 5.29 -17.75 7.08
CA TRP A 153 4.11 -18.51 7.49
C TRP A 153 3.06 -17.67 8.24
N TYR A 154 3.52 -16.73 9.08
CA TYR A 154 2.62 -15.89 9.85
C TYR A 154 2.03 -14.74 9.02
N GLY A 155 2.85 -14.10 8.20
CA GLY A 155 2.41 -13.06 7.25
C GLY A 155 1.37 -13.61 6.28
N ASP A 156 1.60 -14.80 5.71
CA ASP A 156 0.66 -15.50 4.85
C ASP A 156 -0.67 -15.79 5.56
N TYR A 157 -0.59 -16.36 6.77
CA TYR A 157 -1.79 -16.61 7.58
C TYR A 157 -2.58 -15.34 7.88
N LEU A 158 -1.88 -14.26 8.29
CA LEU A 158 -2.49 -12.97 8.58
C LEU A 158 -3.25 -12.42 7.37
N ILE A 159 -2.63 -12.48 6.20
CA ILE A 159 -3.22 -12.05 4.92
C ILE A 159 -4.51 -12.80 4.63
N ARG A 160 -4.46 -14.13 4.65
CA ARG A 160 -5.62 -14.98 4.36
C ARG A 160 -6.73 -14.80 5.40
N MET A 161 -6.37 -14.66 6.67
CA MET A 161 -7.31 -14.41 7.76
C MET A 161 -8.05 -13.08 7.58
N TRP A 162 -7.33 -12.00 7.34
CA TRP A 162 -7.92 -10.68 7.17
C TRP A 162 -8.79 -10.54 5.92
N ASN A 163 -8.50 -11.32 4.87
CA ASN A 163 -9.32 -11.37 3.65
C ASN A 163 -10.59 -12.21 3.82
N ALA A 164 -10.58 -13.24 4.65
CA ALA A 164 -11.63 -14.25 4.70
C ALA A 164 -12.50 -14.20 5.97
N ALA A 165 -12.14 -13.36 6.97
CA ALA A 165 -12.80 -13.31 8.26
C ALA A 165 -13.03 -11.87 8.76
N ARG A 166 -13.96 -11.71 9.70
CA ARG A 166 -14.19 -10.42 10.36
C ARG A 166 -13.15 -10.24 11.46
N CYS A 167 -12.10 -9.50 11.17
CA CYS A 167 -10.97 -9.27 12.06
C CYS A 167 -11.03 -7.89 12.72
N LEU A 168 -10.54 -7.81 13.94
CA LEU A 168 -10.32 -6.58 14.68
C LEU A 168 -8.90 -6.53 15.23
N LYS A 169 -8.21 -5.40 15.04
CA LYS A 169 -7.03 -5.02 15.82
C LYS A 169 -7.46 -3.95 16.83
N SER A 170 -7.39 -4.27 18.10
CA SER A 170 -7.68 -3.33 19.18
C SER A 170 -6.47 -2.43 19.50
N ALA A 171 -6.72 -1.21 19.95
CA ALA A 171 -5.69 -0.34 20.52
C ALA A 171 -5.20 -0.83 21.89
N GLN A 172 -6.03 -1.61 22.60
CA GLN A 172 -5.66 -2.15 23.91
C GLN A 172 -4.62 -3.28 23.76
N PRO A 173 -3.55 -3.26 24.57
CA PRO A 173 -2.54 -4.31 24.53
C PRO A 173 -3.08 -5.59 25.15
N ILE A 174 -3.10 -6.69 24.40
CA ILE A 174 -3.33 -8.03 24.96
C ILE A 174 -2.06 -8.70 25.41
N THR A 175 -0.93 -8.26 24.90
CA THR A 175 0.38 -8.80 25.26
C THR A 175 1.38 -7.69 25.50
N SER A 176 2.46 -8.05 26.22
CA SER A 176 3.65 -7.23 26.39
C SER A 176 4.88 -7.99 25.95
N ILE A 177 5.89 -7.26 25.47
CA ILE A 177 7.20 -7.78 25.11
C ILE A 177 8.25 -6.98 25.87
N GLN A 178 9.28 -7.65 26.35
CA GLN A 178 10.45 -6.99 26.93
C GLN A 178 11.47 -6.68 25.82
N GLY A 179 11.85 -5.41 25.69
CA GLY A 179 12.77 -4.92 24.66
C GLY A 179 12.08 -4.31 23.44
N ASP A 180 12.75 -4.36 22.29
CA ASP A 180 12.28 -3.73 21.06
C ASP A 180 11.31 -4.63 20.28
N LEU A 181 10.41 -4.00 19.51
CA LEU A 181 9.56 -4.72 18.56
C LEU A 181 10.42 -5.38 17.48
N PRO A 182 10.14 -6.66 17.17
CA PRO A 182 10.78 -7.28 16.02
C PRO A 182 10.40 -6.56 14.74
N GLU A 183 11.35 -6.28 13.87
CA GLU A 183 11.09 -5.69 12.57
C GLU A 183 10.36 -6.68 11.65
N VAL A 184 9.47 -6.14 10.80
CA VAL A 184 8.86 -6.91 9.71
C VAL A 184 9.97 -7.29 8.73
N SER A 185 10.17 -8.57 8.51
CA SER A 185 11.25 -9.05 7.65
C SER A 185 11.06 -8.60 6.20
N GLU A 186 12.16 -8.44 5.47
CA GLU A 186 12.13 -8.15 4.04
C GLU A 186 11.38 -9.24 3.27
N GLY A 187 11.54 -10.51 3.68
CA GLY A 187 10.81 -11.64 3.11
C GLY A 187 9.30 -11.58 3.30
N ASP A 188 8.79 -11.05 4.42
CA ASP A 188 7.34 -10.86 4.61
C ASP A 188 6.77 -9.79 3.66
N ARG A 189 7.55 -8.74 3.38
CA ARG A 189 7.17 -7.68 2.43
C ARG A 189 7.14 -8.19 0.99
N ASP A 190 8.14 -8.97 0.61
CA ASP A 190 8.22 -9.57 -0.72
C ASP A 190 7.11 -10.59 -0.94
N HIS A 191 6.82 -11.41 0.07
CA HIS A 191 5.72 -12.37 0.03
C HIS A 191 4.37 -11.66 -0.14
N LEU A 192 4.14 -10.56 0.57
CA LEU A 192 2.94 -9.76 0.38
C LEU A 192 2.85 -9.20 -1.04
N ALA A 193 3.94 -8.66 -1.56
CA ALA A 193 3.96 -8.10 -2.91
C ALA A 193 3.61 -9.17 -3.96
N LEU A 194 4.11 -10.38 -3.81
CA LEU A 194 3.76 -11.53 -4.65
C LEU A 194 2.28 -11.91 -4.52
N TYR A 195 1.78 -11.97 -3.29
CA TYR A 195 0.37 -12.28 -3.03
C TYR A 195 -0.56 -11.25 -3.68
N LEU A 196 -0.28 -9.96 -3.51
CA LEU A 196 -1.08 -8.87 -4.08
C LEU A 196 -1.05 -8.83 -5.61
N ARG A 197 0.05 -9.28 -6.23
CA ARG A 197 0.12 -9.45 -7.69
C ARG A 197 -0.88 -10.49 -8.19
N ASP A 198 -1.00 -11.62 -7.48
CA ASP A 198 -1.89 -12.72 -7.87
C ASP A 198 -3.34 -12.50 -7.38
N HIS A 199 -3.52 -11.62 -6.38
CA HIS A 199 -4.82 -11.27 -5.76
C HIS A 199 -4.93 -9.74 -5.61
N PRO A 200 -5.10 -9.01 -6.71
CA PRO A 200 -5.10 -7.54 -6.67
C PRO A 200 -6.22 -6.99 -5.78
N ILE A 201 -5.83 -6.10 -4.90
CA ILE A 201 -6.72 -5.37 -4.00
C ILE A 201 -6.82 -3.93 -4.50
N TYR A 202 -8.04 -3.37 -4.47
CA TYR A 202 -8.28 -2.01 -4.92
C TYR A 202 -8.83 -1.16 -3.78
N ILE A 203 -8.25 0.03 -3.63
CA ILE A 203 -8.79 1.10 -2.79
C ILE A 203 -9.94 1.72 -3.55
N ASN A 204 -11.14 1.65 -2.96
CA ASN A 204 -12.34 2.19 -3.57
C ASN A 204 -12.58 3.61 -3.04
N VAL A 205 -12.56 4.60 -3.93
CA VAL A 205 -12.73 6.00 -3.61
C VAL A 205 -13.89 6.59 -4.38
N GLN A 206 -14.79 7.29 -3.69
CA GLN A 206 -15.80 8.12 -4.32
C GLN A 206 -15.26 9.55 -4.47
N TYR A 207 -15.00 9.96 -5.70
CA TYR A 207 -14.59 11.33 -6.00
C TYR A 207 -15.62 12.01 -6.92
N ARG A 208 -16.29 13.05 -6.42
CA ARG A 208 -17.43 13.69 -7.09
C ARG A 208 -18.48 12.63 -7.49
N SER A 209 -18.84 12.54 -8.79
CA SER A 209 -19.76 11.53 -9.33
C SER A 209 -19.09 10.23 -9.75
N HIS A 210 -17.76 10.12 -9.60
CA HIS A 210 -16.97 8.99 -10.11
C HIS A 210 -16.61 8.01 -9.02
N GLN A 211 -16.81 6.72 -9.28
CA GLN A 211 -16.25 5.64 -8.52
C GLN A 211 -14.86 5.35 -9.08
N ILE A 212 -13.83 5.43 -8.23
CA ILE A 212 -12.42 5.25 -8.57
C ILE A 212 -11.86 4.06 -7.83
N TYR A 213 -11.08 3.25 -8.52
CA TYR A 213 -10.37 2.11 -7.94
C TYR A 213 -8.87 2.30 -8.12
N PHE A 214 -8.15 2.53 -7.02
CA PHE A 214 -6.70 2.58 -7.01
C PHE A 214 -6.11 1.22 -6.65
N PRO A 215 -4.97 0.81 -7.23
CA PRO A 215 -4.34 -0.44 -6.87
C PRO A 215 -3.66 -0.31 -5.50
N TYR A 216 -3.78 -1.34 -4.68
CA TYR A 216 -3.00 -1.45 -3.46
C TYR A 216 -1.94 -2.53 -3.65
N THR A 217 -0.68 -2.13 -3.72
CA THR A 217 0.44 -3.03 -4.01
C THR A 217 1.37 -3.25 -2.82
N GLY A 218 1.27 -2.40 -1.80
CA GLY A 218 2.26 -2.32 -0.71
C GLY A 218 3.64 -1.80 -1.15
N ARG A 219 3.80 -1.49 -2.45
CA ARG A 219 5.07 -1.05 -3.06
C ARG A 219 5.09 0.42 -3.46
N ASN A 220 3.97 1.14 -3.26
CA ASN A 220 3.89 2.57 -3.54
C ASN A 220 3.34 3.36 -2.33
N PRO A 221 4.05 3.33 -1.18
CA PRO A 221 3.50 3.82 0.08
C PRO A 221 3.15 5.30 0.08
N THR A 222 3.81 6.12 -0.73
CA THR A 222 3.53 7.56 -0.83
C THR A 222 2.14 7.80 -1.42
N LEU A 223 1.86 7.22 -2.57
CA LEU A 223 0.55 7.32 -3.22
C LEU A 223 -0.53 6.61 -2.39
N GLU A 224 -0.29 5.35 -2.02
CA GLU A 224 -1.26 4.49 -1.36
C GLU A 224 -1.76 5.07 -0.03
N ARG A 225 -0.91 5.77 0.74
CA ARG A 225 -1.33 6.45 1.98
C ARG A 225 -2.35 7.55 1.75
N VAL A 226 -2.22 8.29 0.67
CA VAL A 226 -3.16 9.36 0.30
C VAL A 226 -4.46 8.75 -0.23
N GLN A 227 -4.34 7.76 -1.11
CA GLN A 227 -5.48 7.04 -1.69
C GLN A 227 -6.32 6.32 -0.62
N LEU A 228 -5.69 5.74 0.41
CA LEU A 228 -6.36 5.16 1.58
C LEU A 228 -7.18 6.17 2.40
N ARG A 229 -6.92 7.47 2.24
CA ARG A 229 -7.73 8.54 2.84
C ARG A 229 -8.91 8.97 1.95
N GLY A 230 -9.07 8.34 0.79
CA GLY A 230 -10.11 8.66 -0.16
C GLY A 230 -9.78 9.82 -1.09
N LEU A 231 -8.50 10.12 -1.30
CA LEU A 231 -8.01 11.24 -2.10
C LEU A 231 -7.13 10.73 -3.25
N PHE A 232 -7.07 11.51 -4.33
CA PHE A 232 -5.99 11.37 -5.30
C PHE A 232 -4.67 11.84 -4.68
N TYR A 233 -3.57 11.20 -5.03
CA TYR A 233 -2.26 11.76 -4.76
C TYR A 233 -2.11 13.07 -5.54
N GLU A 234 -1.58 14.10 -4.91
CA GLU A 234 -1.49 15.45 -5.48
C GLU A 234 -2.86 16.04 -5.89
N GLN A 235 -3.91 15.79 -5.09
CA GLN A 235 -5.26 16.20 -5.48
C GLN A 235 -5.41 17.70 -5.70
N SER A 236 -4.75 18.54 -4.91
CA SER A 236 -4.77 20.01 -5.07
C SER A 236 -4.22 20.47 -6.42
N ASP A 237 -3.13 19.84 -6.86
CA ASP A 237 -2.45 20.13 -8.12
C ASP A 237 -3.32 19.71 -9.30
N LEU A 238 -3.91 18.51 -9.18
CA LEU A 238 -4.86 17.99 -10.17
C LEU A 238 -6.13 18.84 -10.28
N GLU A 239 -6.69 19.31 -9.17
CA GLU A 239 -7.86 20.18 -9.17
C GLU A 239 -7.58 21.53 -9.81
N ALA A 240 -6.35 22.05 -9.70
CA ALA A 240 -5.94 23.28 -10.35
C ALA A 240 -5.89 23.18 -11.89
N LEU A 241 -5.86 21.97 -12.46
CA LEU A 241 -5.94 21.76 -13.92
C LEU A 241 -7.33 22.01 -14.49
N ILE A 242 -8.38 21.84 -13.69
CA ILE A 242 -9.79 21.84 -14.16
C ILE A 242 -10.16 23.10 -14.93
N PRO A 243 -9.78 24.33 -14.53
CA PRO A 243 -10.07 25.53 -15.30
C PRO A 243 -9.24 25.67 -16.58
N HIS A 244 -8.14 24.95 -16.72
CA HIS A 244 -7.17 25.13 -17.80
C HIS A 244 -7.18 24.02 -18.85
N VAL A 245 -7.70 22.83 -18.52
CA VAL A 245 -7.79 21.68 -19.44
C VAL A 245 -9.27 21.42 -19.78
N LYS A 246 -9.65 21.63 -21.04
CA LYS A 246 -11.04 21.49 -21.47
C LYS A 246 -11.43 20.01 -21.63
N PRO A 247 -12.71 19.65 -21.39
CA PRO A 247 -13.23 18.35 -21.77
C PRO A 247 -12.98 18.05 -23.26
N GLY A 248 -12.60 16.82 -23.56
CA GLY A 248 -12.22 16.41 -24.91
C GLY A 248 -10.73 16.59 -25.23
N ALA A 249 -9.92 17.09 -24.31
CA ALA A 249 -8.48 17.28 -24.46
C ALA A 249 -7.74 15.98 -24.77
N VAL A 250 -6.61 16.11 -25.49
CA VAL A 250 -5.58 15.06 -25.64
C VAL A 250 -4.50 15.30 -24.59
N CYS A 251 -4.34 14.35 -23.69
CA CYS A 251 -3.43 14.45 -22.53
C CYS A 251 -2.28 13.44 -22.64
N ILE A 252 -1.08 13.85 -22.25
CA ILE A 252 0.07 12.95 -22.07
C ILE A 252 0.42 12.87 -20.58
N ASP A 253 0.58 11.66 -20.06
CA ASP A 253 0.99 11.36 -18.68
C ASP A 253 2.39 10.75 -18.71
N VAL A 254 3.44 11.60 -18.60
CA VAL A 254 4.83 11.15 -18.63
C VAL A 254 5.25 10.79 -17.21
N GLY A 255 5.58 9.50 -17.01
CA GLY A 255 5.74 8.91 -15.69
C GLY A 255 4.38 8.53 -15.09
N ALA A 256 3.55 7.78 -15.85
CA ALA A 256 2.20 7.46 -15.45
C ALA A 256 2.10 6.60 -14.19
N ASN A 257 3.19 5.93 -13.81
CA ASN A 257 3.26 5.07 -12.64
C ASN A 257 2.05 4.11 -12.59
N THR A 258 1.39 3.96 -11.44
CA THR A 258 0.22 3.08 -11.27
C THR A 258 -1.10 3.74 -11.70
N GLY A 259 -1.07 4.85 -12.43
CA GLY A 259 -2.24 5.45 -13.08
C GLY A 259 -3.05 6.46 -12.28
N ASN A 260 -2.53 6.99 -11.17
CA ASN A 260 -3.21 8.00 -10.37
C ASN A 260 -3.68 9.21 -11.21
N HIS A 261 -2.77 9.79 -11.99
CA HIS A 261 -3.02 10.94 -12.85
C HIS A 261 -3.80 10.54 -14.12
N THR A 262 -3.45 9.42 -14.73
CA THR A 262 -4.13 8.84 -15.89
C THR A 262 -5.65 8.71 -15.66
N ILE A 263 -6.07 8.19 -14.48
CA ILE A 263 -7.49 8.09 -14.09
C ILE A 263 -8.13 9.47 -14.02
N PHE A 264 -7.46 10.44 -13.39
CA PHE A 264 -7.98 11.79 -13.22
C PHE A 264 -8.20 12.47 -14.58
N PHE A 265 -7.26 12.31 -15.50
CA PHE A 265 -7.35 12.94 -16.83
C PHE A 265 -8.55 12.43 -17.62
N GLU A 266 -8.81 11.13 -17.65
CA GLU A 266 -9.98 10.60 -18.34
C GLU A 266 -11.28 10.90 -17.59
N LYS A 267 -11.36 10.51 -16.29
CA LYS A 267 -12.63 10.55 -15.56
C LYS A 267 -13.04 11.93 -15.09
N VAL A 268 -12.08 12.77 -14.70
CA VAL A 268 -12.38 14.07 -14.08
C VAL A 268 -12.23 15.22 -15.06
N LEU A 269 -11.14 15.26 -15.84
CA LEU A 269 -10.95 16.28 -16.88
C LEU A 269 -11.78 15.97 -18.14
N GLY A 270 -12.23 14.72 -18.34
CA GLY A 270 -12.98 14.31 -19.51
C GLY A 270 -12.13 14.28 -20.77
N ALA A 271 -10.85 13.89 -20.67
CA ALA A 271 -9.98 13.76 -21.83
C ALA A 271 -10.54 12.77 -22.86
N SER A 272 -10.45 13.12 -24.14
CA SER A 272 -10.85 12.25 -25.25
C SER A 272 -9.78 11.21 -25.58
N LYS A 273 -8.53 11.50 -25.21
CA LYS A 273 -7.37 10.61 -25.36
C LYS A 273 -6.37 10.90 -24.25
N VAL A 274 -5.89 9.84 -23.57
CA VAL A 274 -4.78 9.91 -22.62
C VAL A 274 -3.69 8.96 -23.08
N ILE A 275 -2.47 9.45 -23.21
CA ILE A 275 -1.29 8.70 -23.64
C ILE A 275 -0.36 8.53 -22.43
N PRO A 276 -0.48 7.43 -21.64
CA PRO A 276 0.44 7.17 -20.55
C PRO A 276 1.80 6.69 -21.09
N ILE A 277 2.85 7.21 -20.51
CA ILE A 277 4.24 6.79 -20.78
C ILE A 277 4.84 6.31 -19.47
N GLU A 278 5.17 5.04 -19.40
CA GLU A 278 5.74 4.38 -18.23
C GLU A 278 6.74 3.31 -18.70
N PRO A 279 8.02 3.40 -18.30
CA PRO A 279 9.04 2.48 -18.77
C PRO A 279 9.11 1.17 -17.99
N SER A 280 8.63 1.14 -16.73
CA SER A 280 8.78 -0.02 -15.83
C SER A 280 7.82 -1.16 -16.17
N PRO A 281 8.31 -2.36 -16.54
CA PRO A 281 7.44 -3.49 -16.85
C PRO A 281 6.52 -3.89 -15.69
N ASP A 282 7.04 -3.89 -14.46
CA ASP A 282 6.25 -4.21 -13.25
C ASP A 282 5.11 -3.22 -13.04
N THR A 283 5.38 -1.95 -13.24
CA THR A 283 4.41 -0.86 -13.07
C THR A 283 3.36 -0.89 -14.17
N ILE A 284 3.75 -1.23 -15.42
CA ILE A 284 2.83 -1.35 -16.56
C ILE A 284 1.77 -2.43 -16.34
N VAL A 285 2.14 -3.56 -15.72
CA VAL A 285 1.16 -4.61 -15.39
C VAL A 285 0.07 -4.03 -14.48
N ILE A 286 0.46 -3.29 -13.44
CA ILE A 286 -0.47 -2.66 -12.51
C ILE A 286 -1.31 -1.59 -13.20
N LEU A 287 -0.69 -0.75 -14.04
CA LEU A 287 -1.38 0.30 -14.80
C LEU A 287 -2.46 -0.29 -15.73
N ASN A 288 -2.16 -1.39 -16.43
CA ASN A 288 -3.14 -2.07 -17.27
C ASN A 288 -4.33 -2.61 -16.47
N ASP A 289 -4.08 -3.22 -15.31
CA ASP A 289 -5.15 -3.67 -14.40
C ASP A 289 -6.02 -2.49 -13.91
N VAL A 290 -5.41 -1.34 -13.64
CA VAL A 290 -6.09 -0.12 -13.23
C VAL A 290 -6.96 0.44 -14.36
N ILE A 291 -6.45 0.46 -15.58
CA ILE A 291 -7.21 0.87 -16.78
C ILE A 291 -8.46 0.01 -16.93
N GLU A 292 -8.31 -1.31 -16.86
CA GLU A 292 -9.44 -2.25 -16.95
C GLU A 292 -10.42 -2.06 -15.78
N LYS A 293 -9.92 -2.03 -14.55
CA LYS A 293 -10.75 -1.93 -13.34
C LYS A 293 -11.59 -0.66 -13.28
N ASN A 294 -11.07 0.45 -13.78
CA ASN A 294 -11.77 1.71 -13.84
C ASN A 294 -12.62 1.88 -15.11
N ASN A 295 -12.62 0.91 -16.03
CA ASN A 295 -13.27 1.00 -17.36
C ASN A 295 -12.82 2.28 -18.10
N LEU A 296 -11.51 2.52 -18.16
CA LEU A 296 -10.96 3.64 -18.92
C LEU A 296 -10.93 3.26 -20.40
N THR A 297 -11.57 4.08 -21.24
CA THR A 297 -11.77 3.78 -22.67
C THR A 297 -11.03 4.73 -23.61
N SER A 298 -10.48 5.81 -23.06
CA SER A 298 -9.76 6.84 -23.82
C SER A 298 -8.23 6.67 -23.73
N ILE A 299 -7.73 5.56 -23.18
CA ILE A 299 -6.30 5.33 -22.99
C ILE A 299 -5.68 4.78 -24.27
N ASP A 300 -4.58 5.41 -24.71
CA ASP A 300 -3.71 4.89 -25.76
C ASP A 300 -2.43 4.29 -25.13
N PRO A 301 -2.35 2.96 -24.95
CA PRO A 301 -1.23 2.30 -24.28
C PRO A 301 0.00 2.11 -25.19
N SER A 302 -0.01 2.65 -26.41
CA SER A 302 1.03 2.38 -27.42
C SER A 302 2.44 2.85 -27.06
N LYS A 303 2.55 3.70 -26.01
CA LYS A 303 3.83 4.26 -25.54
C LYS A 303 4.31 3.66 -24.21
N LEU A 304 3.62 2.64 -23.69
CA LEU A 304 4.10 1.89 -22.53
C LEU A 304 5.36 1.06 -22.88
N GLY A 305 6.30 0.96 -21.96
CA GLY A 305 7.59 0.31 -22.14
C GLY A 305 8.68 1.22 -22.76
N ILE A 306 8.35 2.50 -23.00
CA ILE A 306 9.28 3.51 -23.53
C ILE A 306 9.57 4.53 -22.45
N GLY A 307 10.82 4.93 -22.31
CA GLY A 307 11.23 6.09 -21.52
C GLY A 307 11.28 7.36 -22.38
N VAL A 308 11.23 8.50 -21.72
CA VAL A 308 11.32 9.81 -22.41
C VAL A 308 12.53 10.60 -21.93
N GLY A 309 13.20 11.29 -22.86
CA GLY A 309 14.36 12.11 -22.56
C GLY A 309 14.75 13.03 -23.73
N ARG A 310 15.91 13.65 -23.64
CA ARG A 310 16.40 14.65 -24.63
C ARG A 310 16.69 14.05 -26.00
N LYS A 311 17.17 12.80 -26.05
CA LYS A 311 17.62 12.11 -27.27
C LYS A 311 17.44 10.62 -27.14
N GLU A 312 17.43 9.94 -28.30
CA GLU A 312 17.36 8.48 -28.36
C GLU A 312 18.54 7.83 -27.65
N GLY A 313 18.25 6.78 -26.87
CA GLY A 313 19.24 5.98 -26.16
C GLY A 313 18.66 4.74 -25.53
N LEU A 314 19.56 3.93 -24.95
CA LEU A 314 19.20 2.76 -24.15
C LEU A 314 19.60 3.01 -22.71
N PHE A 315 18.67 2.74 -21.78
CA PHE A 315 18.80 3.02 -20.37
C PHE A 315 18.49 1.78 -19.55
N ASP A 316 19.10 1.69 -18.38
CA ASP A 316 18.76 0.71 -17.36
C ASP A 316 17.74 1.30 -16.39
N LEU A 317 16.75 0.51 -15.98
CA LEU A 317 15.82 0.88 -14.93
C LEU A 317 16.46 0.55 -13.58
N LYS A 318 16.70 1.55 -12.76
CA LYS A 318 17.16 1.41 -11.38
C LYS A 318 15.98 1.55 -10.43
N VAL A 319 15.65 0.48 -9.77
CA VAL A 319 14.65 0.49 -8.70
C VAL A 319 15.33 0.93 -7.41
N GLY A 320 14.74 1.89 -6.71
CA GLY A 320 15.28 2.42 -5.47
C GLY A 320 15.33 1.39 -4.34
N ARG A 321 15.93 1.78 -3.21
CA ARG A 321 15.97 0.91 -2.02
C ARG A 321 14.56 0.49 -1.63
N ARG A 322 14.38 -0.78 -1.25
CA ARG A 322 13.10 -1.43 -0.87
C ARG A 322 12.14 -1.74 -2.03
N GLY A 323 12.54 -1.62 -3.29
CA GLY A 323 11.68 -2.00 -4.43
C GLY A 323 10.41 -1.14 -4.57
N TYR A 324 10.44 0.12 -4.08
CA TYR A 324 9.31 1.04 -4.22
C TYR A 324 9.15 1.50 -5.67
N LEU A 325 7.94 1.38 -6.21
CA LEU A 325 7.63 1.69 -7.61
C LEU A 325 7.85 3.16 -7.96
N GLY A 326 7.49 4.08 -7.06
CA GLY A 326 7.61 5.52 -7.26
C GLY A 326 9.04 6.07 -7.13
N THR A 327 10.07 5.22 -6.99
CA THR A 327 11.48 5.63 -6.90
C THR A 327 12.33 5.04 -8.00
N ALA A 328 11.70 4.50 -9.04
CA ALA A 328 12.40 3.92 -10.18
C ALA A 328 12.93 5.03 -11.09
N ARG A 329 14.22 4.94 -11.47
CA ARG A 329 14.90 5.91 -12.33
C ARG A 329 15.49 5.27 -13.56
N LEU A 330 15.56 6.03 -14.63
CA LEU A 330 16.30 5.65 -15.82
C LEU A 330 17.73 6.19 -15.73
N GLU A 331 18.72 5.33 -15.89
CA GLU A 331 20.14 5.70 -15.96
C GLU A 331 20.75 5.20 -17.26
N PRO A 332 21.62 6.00 -17.91
CA PRO A 332 22.33 5.53 -19.09
C PRO A 332 23.08 4.23 -18.78
N GLY A 333 22.80 3.16 -19.50
CA GLY A 333 23.36 1.83 -19.25
C GLY A 333 23.91 1.16 -20.50
N GLN A 334 24.92 0.29 -20.32
CA GLN A 334 25.49 -0.47 -21.45
C GLN A 334 24.65 -1.70 -21.83
N ALA A 335 23.85 -2.20 -20.89
CA ALA A 335 22.92 -3.33 -21.08
C ALA A 335 21.49 -2.87 -21.34
N GLY A 336 21.24 -1.57 -21.43
CA GLY A 336 19.96 -0.88 -21.39
C GLY A 336 18.80 -1.62 -21.99
N ALA A 337 17.86 -2.03 -21.13
CA ALA A 337 16.66 -2.74 -21.55
C ALA A 337 15.53 -1.79 -21.97
N ILE A 338 15.60 -0.51 -21.58
CA ILE A 338 14.57 0.49 -21.85
C ILE A 338 15.04 1.42 -22.96
N ARG A 339 14.25 1.51 -24.03
CA ARG A 339 14.46 2.51 -25.07
C ARG A 339 13.91 3.85 -24.61
N VAL A 340 14.74 4.87 -24.66
CA VAL A 340 14.39 6.27 -24.37
C VAL A 340 14.32 7.04 -25.68
N LEU A 341 13.28 7.84 -25.86
CA LEU A 341 13.06 8.67 -27.05
C LEU A 341 12.63 10.09 -26.66
N PRO A 342 12.93 11.11 -27.47
CA PRO A 342 12.29 12.42 -27.36
C PRO A 342 10.77 12.35 -27.59
N LEU A 343 10.00 13.16 -26.87
CA LEU A 343 8.56 13.28 -27.16
C LEU A 343 8.29 13.76 -28.58
N ASP A 344 9.17 14.61 -29.12
CA ASP A 344 9.10 15.09 -30.50
C ASP A 344 9.13 13.97 -31.56
N LEU A 345 9.65 12.80 -31.22
CA LEU A 345 9.69 11.60 -32.07
C LEU A 345 8.58 10.58 -31.73
N LEU A 346 7.96 10.72 -30.57
CA LEU A 346 6.96 9.76 -30.08
C LEU A 346 5.54 10.18 -30.38
N ILE A 347 5.26 11.48 -30.46
CA ILE A 347 3.93 12.04 -30.45
C ILE A 347 3.70 12.91 -31.69
N ASP A 348 2.84 12.39 -32.55
CA ASP A 348 2.37 13.12 -33.75
C ASP A 348 1.04 13.85 -33.50
N ASP A 349 0.30 13.49 -32.44
CA ASP A 349 -0.98 14.08 -32.06
C ASP A 349 -0.85 15.58 -31.74
N ASP A 350 -1.93 16.32 -31.91
CA ASP A 350 -2.09 17.64 -31.30
C ASP A 350 -2.46 17.45 -29.83
N VAL A 351 -1.68 18.06 -28.92
CA VAL A 351 -1.74 17.82 -27.50
C VAL A 351 -2.17 19.08 -26.75
N ASP A 352 -3.13 18.94 -25.84
CA ASP A 352 -3.66 20.04 -25.04
C ASP A 352 -3.00 20.14 -23.65
N PHE A 353 -2.55 19.00 -23.10
CA PHE A 353 -1.99 18.93 -21.76
C PHE A 353 -0.88 17.87 -21.66
N ILE A 354 0.20 18.20 -20.98
CA ILE A 354 1.30 17.27 -20.66
C ILE A 354 1.64 17.34 -19.17
N LYS A 355 1.59 16.21 -18.46
CA LYS A 355 2.19 16.03 -17.14
C LYS A 355 3.60 15.42 -17.31
N ILE A 356 4.58 15.93 -16.57
CA ILE A 356 5.96 15.44 -16.56
C ILE A 356 6.40 15.21 -15.12
N ASP A 357 6.68 13.95 -14.79
CA ASP A 357 7.18 13.52 -13.49
C ASP A 357 7.96 12.20 -13.69
N VAL A 358 9.26 12.31 -13.83
CA VAL A 358 10.14 11.24 -14.34
C VAL A 358 11.40 11.04 -13.50
N GLU A 359 11.34 11.42 -12.22
CA GLU A 359 12.41 11.13 -11.27
C GLU A 359 13.80 11.61 -11.75
N MET A 360 13.99 12.93 -11.81
CA MET A 360 15.25 13.65 -12.14
C MET A 360 15.55 13.85 -13.64
N MET A 361 14.65 13.49 -14.55
CA MET A 361 14.86 13.69 -16.00
C MET A 361 13.95 14.74 -16.64
N GLU A 362 13.24 15.55 -15.85
CA GLU A 362 12.20 16.50 -16.31
C GLU A 362 12.78 17.50 -17.32
N ILE A 363 13.99 18.03 -17.06
CA ILE A 363 14.68 18.96 -17.95
C ILE A 363 15.02 18.29 -19.30
N ASP A 364 15.45 17.03 -19.28
CA ASP A 364 15.74 16.27 -20.50
C ASP A 364 14.46 15.95 -21.29
N VAL A 365 13.34 15.68 -20.60
CA VAL A 365 12.04 15.51 -21.25
C VAL A 365 11.60 16.79 -21.93
N LEU A 366 11.66 17.94 -21.24
CA LEU A 366 11.31 19.25 -21.82
C LEU A 366 12.18 19.60 -23.04
N GLU A 367 13.46 19.32 -22.98
CA GLU A 367 14.38 19.54 -24.11
C GLU A 367 14.06 18.62 -25.30
N GLY A 368 13.58 17.38 -25.05
CA GLY A 368 13.14 16.42 -26.07
C GLY A 368 11.70 16.62 -26.54
N ALA A 369 10.99 17.60 -26.01
CA ALA A 369 9.61 17.94 -26.34
C ALA A 369 9.47 19.34 -26.97
N ARG A 370 10.57 20.02 -27.31
CA ARG A 370 10.55 21.43 -27.74
C ARG A 370 9.67 21.66 -28.97
N ALA A 371 9.75 20.80 -29.98
CA ALA A 371 8.96 20.95 -31.19
C ALA A 371 7.47 20.70 -30.91
N LEU A 372 7.14 19.68 -30.14
CA LEU A 372 5.78 19.37 -29.70
C LEU A 372 5.18 20.53 -28.90
N ILE A 373 5.90 21.03 -27.88
CA ILE A 373 5.45 22.14 -27.04
C ILE A 373 5.28 23.42 -27.86
N THR A 374 6.20 23.72 -28.77
CA THR A 374 6.10 24.89 -29.65
C THR A 374 4.90 24.79 -30.60
N ARG A 375 4.64 23.61 -31.15
CA ARG A 375 3.54 23.35 -32.10
C ARG A 375 2.18 23.41 -31.43
N CYS A 376 2.02 22.72 -30.29
CA CYS A 376 0.72 22.50 -29.67
C CYS A 376 0.39 23.53 -28.58
N GLN A 377 1.39 24.18 -27.99
CA GLN A 377 1.21 25.10 -26.85
C GLN A 377 0.35 24.47 -25.73
N PRO A 378 0.65 23.24 -25.24
CA PRO A 378 -0.15 22.57 -24.23
C PRO A 378 -0.06 23.28 -22.87
N VAL A 379 -1.02 23.04 -22.00
CA VAL A 379 -0.86 23.26 -20.55
C VAL A 379 0.15 22.25 -20.04
N LEU A 380 1.04 22.63 -19.11
CA LEU A 380 2.03 21.74 -18.55
C LEU A 380 1.90 21.66 -17.03
N LEU A 381 2.02 20.46 -16.46
CA LEU A 381 2.24 20.22 -15.03
C LEU A 381 3.56 19.47 -14.90
N ILE A 382 4.53 20.06 -14.21
CA ILE A 382 5.91 19.57 -14.21
C ILE A 382 6.39 19.48 -12.77
N GLU A 383 6.78 18.27 -12.32
CA GLU A 383 7.53 18.10 -11.08
C GLU A 383 9.00 18.45 -11.34
N VAL A 384 9.61 19.30 -10.53
CA VAL A 384 11.02 19.69 -10.70
C VAL A 384 11.70 19.81 -9.35
N GLN A 385 12.87 19.19 -9.23
CA GLN A 385 13.74 19.31 -8.06
C GLN A 385 14.25 20.75 -7.92
N ASP A 386 14.40 21.23 -6.69
CA ASP A 386 14.83 22.61 -6.40
C ASP A 386 16.10 23.01 -7.14
N GLU A 387 17.07 22.11 -7.30
CA GLU A 387 18.33 22.34 -8.01
C GLU A 387 18.16 22.59 -9.51
N ASN A 388 17.07 22.12 -10.11
CA ASN A 388 16.76 22.24 -11.53
C ASN A 388 15.85 23.43 -11.88
N CYS A 389 15.38 24.20 -10.89
CA CYS A 389 14.47 25.35 -11.11
C CYS A 389 15.03 26.39 -12.08
N VAL A 390 16.34 26.70 -12.01
CA VAL A 390 16.97 27.69 -12.91
C VAL A 390 16.91 27.22 -14.37
N ALA A 391 17.13 25.93 -14.61
CA ALA A 391 17.03 25.34 -15.95
C ALA A 391 15.59 25.33 -16.45
N LEU A 392 14.62 24.98 -15.58
CA LEU A 392 13.19 25.04 -15.89
C LEU A 392 12.79 26.44 -16.35
N PHE A 393 13.07 27.49 -15.56
CA PHE A 393 12.67 28.85 -15.90
C PHE A 393 13.33 29.38 -17.18
N ALA A 394 14.57 28.97 -17.46
CA ALA A 394 15.24 29.30 -18.73
C ALA A 394 14.52 28.67 -19.93
N ILE A 395 14.08 27.41 -19.80
CA ILE A 395 13.32 26.71 -20.85
C ILE A 395 11.95 27.35 -21.03
N LEU A 396 11.21 27.57 -19.96
CA LEU A 396 9.87 28.18 -20.00
C LEU A 396 9.88 29.58 -20.66
N ASN A 397 10.86 30.40 -20.31
CA ASN A 397 11.02 31.71 -20.91
C ASN A 397 11.29 31.62 -22.42
N ASN A 398 12.11 30.66 -22.86
CA ASN A 398 12.40 30.43 -24.28
C ASN A 398 11.21 29.88 -25.07
N LEU A 399 10.26 29.20 -24.41
CA LEU A 399 9.06 28.63 -25.00
C LEU A 399 7.85 29.55 -24.90
N ASP A 400 8.00 30.75 -24.31
CA ASP A 400 6.93 31.74 -24.07
C ASP A 400 5.82 31.21 -23.15
N TYR A 401 6.23 30.64 -21.99
CA TYR A 401 5.35 30.15 -20.95
C TYR A 401 5.45 30.97 -19.67
N ARG A 402 4.35 31.06 -18.92
CA ARG A 402 4.31 31.62 -17.56
C ARG A 402 3.95 30.57 -16.54
N VAL A 403 4.45 30.73 -15.32
CA VAL A 403 4.02 29.95 -14.16
C VAL A 403 2.67 30.48 -13.68
N GLU A 404 1.69 29.61 -13.60
CA GLU A 404 0.36 29.91 -13.08
C GLU A 404 0.26 29.56 -11.59
N ASN A 405 0.66 28.34 -11.21
CA ASN A 405 0.69 27.88 -9.83
C ASN A 405 1.98 27.13 -9.53
N VAL A 406 2.37 27.16 -8.25
CA VAL A 406 3.46 26.36 -7.70
C VAL A 406 2.94 25.60 -6.49
N PHE A 407 3.20 24.30 -6.44
CA PHE A 407 2.84 23.41 -5.35
C PHE A 407 4.13 22.86 -4.72
N PRO A 408 4.65 23.51 -3.67
CA PRO A 408 5.93 23.15 -3.07
C PRO A 408 5.82 21.91 -2.19
N ASP A 409 6.87 21.07 -2.23
CA ASP A 409 7.10 19.98 -1.29
C ASP A 409 8.57 20.01 -0.83
N GLN A 410 9.02 18.99 -0.08
CA GLN A 410 10.40 18.95 0.43
C GLN A 410 11.40 18.59 -0.68
N GLY A 411 12.14 19.59 -1.17
CA GLY A 411 13.21 19.42 -2.15
C GLY A 411 12.77 19.41 -3.61
N TYR A 412 11.47 19.58 -3.90
CA TYR A 412 10.89 19.73 -5.24
C TYR A 412 9.59 20.54 -5.22
N ALA A 413 9.09 20.88 -6.38
CA ALA A 413 7.76 21.46 -6.53
C ALA A 413 7.11 21.02 -7.85
N ASN A 414 5.77 20.94 -7.85
CA ASN A 414 4.98 20.88 -9.06
C ASN A 414 4.69 22.29 -9.57
N TYR A 415 4.94 22.51 -10.86
CA TYR A 415 4.71 23.77 -11.54
C TYR A 415 3.59 23.60 -12.57
N LEU A 416 2.45 24.27 -12.36
CA LEU A 416 1.45 24.47 -13.39
C LEU A 416 1.84 25.67 -14.23
N VAL A 417 2.07 25.45 -15.52
CA VAL A 417 2.52 26.47 -16.44
C VAL A 417 1.65 26.56 -17.68
N LEU A 418 1.40 27.76 -18.13
CA LEU A 418 0.51 28.07 -19.25
C LEU A 418 1.27 28.84 -20.35
N PRO A 419 0.95 28.63 -21.62
CA PRO A 419 1.45 29.47 -22.70
C PRO A 419 0.96 30.91 -22.56
N ASN A 420 1.80 31.90 -22.85
CA ASN A 420 1.44 33.32 -22.71
C ASN A 420 0.37 33.77 -23.70
N ASN A 421 0.29 33.12 -24.86
CA ASN A 421 -0.57 33.53 -25.96
C ASN A 421 -1.91 32.79 -26.08
N LYS A 422 -2.25 31.89 -25.13
CA LYS A 422 -3.60 31.29 -25.02
C LYS A 422 -4.43 32.16 -24.09
N ASP A 423 -5.31 32.96 -24.64
CA ASP A 423 -6.45 33.54 -23.91
C ASP A 423 -7.31 32.36 -23.39
N CYS A 424 -7.60 32.35 -22.09
CA CYS A 424 -8.38 31.29 -21.39
C CYS A 424 -9.86 31.29 -21.84
#